data_b646b06e38fe9136495048d2ca89e348
#
_entry.id   b646b06e38fe9136495048d2ca89e348
#
_cell.length_a   1.000
_cell.length_b   1.000
_cell.length_c   1.000
_cell.angle_alpha   90.00
_cell.angle_beta   90.00
_cell.angle_gamma   90.00
#
_symmetry.space_group_name_H-M   'P 1'
#
loop_
_entity.id
_entity.type
_entity.pdbx_description
1 polymer ?
#
loop_
_entity_poly.entity_id
_entity_poly.type
_entity_poly.pdbx_seq_one_letter_code
_entity_poly.pdbx_strand_id
1 'polypeptide(L)'
;MFDKILKFEQELAEFTGAPYAIMTDCCTHAIELCLRYEQVKSLKITPYTYLSIPMLMHKLGIKYEYLDHAWQRWVGEYPFVDTRIWDSARRLERNMYRPNTLQCLSFGHDKPLHIGRGGAIILDDKAAYDAIICMRYDGRDLNIKPWIAQQEFKVGYHYKPTPEEAQQGLALLEGLKEHCPLPRHVDYADLRTITIKE
;
A
#
# COMPACT_ATOMS: atom_id res chain seq x y z
N MET A 1 4.57 -22.00 -2.72
CA MET A 1 5.14 -20.63 -2.91
C MET A 1 4.16 -19.56 -2.44
N PHE A 2 2.91 -19.54 -2.94
CA PHE A 2 1.94 -18.52 -2.56
C PHE A 2 1.35 -18.68 -1.15
N ASP A 3 1.39 -19.87 -0.57
CA ASP A 3 0.77 -20.17 0.74
C ASP A 3 1.28 -19.27 1.87
N LYS A 4 2.58 -18.93 1.87
CA LYS A 4 3.17 -18.01 2.85
C LYS A 4 2.68 -16.58 2.68
N ILE A 5 2.54 -16.12 1.44
CA ILE A 5 2.04 -14.79 1.12
C ILE A 5 0.57 -14.68 1.53
N LEU A 6 -0.26 -15.65 1.15
CA LEU A 6 -1.67 -15.69 1.53
C LEU A 6 -1.86 -15.74 3.05
N LYS A 7 -1.02 -16.53 3.75
CA LYS A 7 -1.06 -16.58 5.21
C LYS A 7 -0.71 -15.24 5.84
N PHE A 8 0.34 -14.57 5.35
CA PHE A 8 0.69 -13.23 5.85
C PHE A 8 -0.42 -12.21 5.58
N GLU A 9 -1.02 -12.23 4.40
CA GLU A 9 -2.14 -11.36 4.04
C GLU A 9 -3.35 -11.59 4.96
N GLN A 10 -3.67 -12.83 5.27
CA GLN A 10 -4.74 -13.18 6.20
C GLN A 10 -4.48 -12.69 7.63
N GLU A 11 -3.29 -12.95 8.17
CA GLU A 11 -2.89 -12.50 9.51
C GLU A 11 -2.83 -10.97 9.63
N LEU A 12 -2.37 -10.29 8.57
CA LEU A 12 -2.34 -8.84 8.50
C LEU A 12 -3.75 -8.23 8.46
N ALA A 13 -4.65 -8.82 7.68
CA ALA A 13 -6.06 -8.43 7.61
C ALA A 13 -6.71 -8.57 8.99
N GLU A 14 -6.54 -9.71 9.65
CA GLU A 14 -7.04 -9.96 11.00
C GLU A 14 -6.47 -8.96 12.02
N PHE A 15 -5.15 -8.73 11.99
CA PHE A 15 -4.50 -7.79 12.91
C PHE A 15 -5.04 -6.36 12.75
N THR A 16 -5.20 -5.90 11.52
CA THR A 16 -5.66 -4.53 11.22
C THR A 16 -7.17 -4.35 11.29
N GLY A 17 -7.94 -5.45 11.36
CA GLY A 17 -9.40 -5.43 11.33
C GLY A 17 -9.98 -5.18 9.94
N ALA A 18 -9.18 -5.35 8.88
CA ALA A 18 -9.65 -5.25 7.50
C ALA A 18 -10.20 -6.60 7.02
N PRO A 19 -11.24 -6.65 6.17
CA PRO A 19 -11.69 -7.87 5.52
C PRO A 19 -10.65 -8.54 4.62
N TYR A 20 -9.79 -7.74 3.97
CA TYR A 20 -8.78 -8.23 3.05
C TYR A 20 -7.45 -7.47 3.20
N ALA A 21 -6.35 -8.16 2.89
CA ALA A 21 -5.05 -7.54 2.69
C ALA A 21 -4.37 -8.10 1.43
N ILE A 22 -3.58 -7.27 0.75
CA ILE A 22 -2.81 -7.63 -0.44
C ILE A 22 -1.37 -7.17 -0.22
N MET A 23 -0.44 -8.09 -0.05
CA MET A 23 0.98 -7.75 0.09
C MET A 23 1.60 -7.38 -1.27
N THR A 24 2.46 -6.39 -1.29
CA THR A 24 3.22 -5.92 -2.46
C THR A 24 4.71 -5.85 -2.14
N ASP A 25 5.53 -5.71 -3.18
CA ASP A 25 6.99 -5.57 -3.04
C ASP A 25 7.42 -4.22 -2.43
N CYS A 26 6.56 -3.20 -2.45
CA CYS A 26 6.75 -1.94 -1.72
C CYS A 26 5.44 -1.13 -1.60
N CYS A 27 5.39 -0.19 -0.65
CA CYS A 27 4.24 0.68 -0.44
C CYS A 27 3.94 1.57 -1.66
N THR A 28 4.96 2.07 -2.35
CA THR A 28 4.76 2.90 -3.55
C THR A 28 4.00 2.14 -4.64
N HIS A 29 4.29 0.85 -4.82
CA HIS A 29 3.56 0.00 -5.75
C HIS A 29 2.15 -0.36 -5.23
N ALA A 30 1.97 -0.49 -3.92
CA ALA A 30 0.63 -0.61 -3.33
C ALA A 30 -0.24 0.61 -3.69
N ILE A 31 0.30 1.81 -3.51
CA ILE A 31 -0.37 3.07 -3.89
C ILE A 31 -0.63 3.12 -5.40
N GLU A 32 0.36 2.73 -6.22
CA GLU A 32 0.20 2.70 -7.68
C GLU A 32 -0.96 1.81 -8.11
N LEU A 33 -1.07 0.61 -7.55
CA LEU A 33 -2.16 -0.32 -7.86
C LEU A 33 -3.52 0.27 -7.50
N CYS A 34 -3.63 0.93 -6.34
CA CYS A 34 -4.85 1.62 -5.92
C CYS A 34 -5.22 2.77 -6.88
N LEU A 35 -4.26 3.63 -7.24
CA LEU A 35 -4.48 4.74 -8.17
C LEU A 35 -4.92 4.27 -9.56
N ARG A 36 -4.35 3.17 -10.04
CA ARG A 36 -4.72 2.56 -11.33
C ARG A 36 -6.10 1.91 -11.27
N TYR A 37 -6.41 1.19 -10.19
CA TYR A 37 -7.72 0.59 -10.01
C TYR A 37 -8.83 1.64 -9.98
N GLU A 38 -8.64 2.71 -9.22
CA GLU A 38 -9.56 3.85 -9.11
C GLU A 38 -9.54 4.76 -10.36
N GLN A 39 -8.65 4.53 -11.33
CA GLN A 39 -8.48 5.35 -12.54
C GLN A 39 -8.29 6.84 -12.23
N VAL A 40 -7.59 7.15 -11.16
CA VAL A 40 -7.41 8.53 -10.67
C VAL A 40 -6.72 9.37 -11.73
N LYS A 41 -7.26 10.57 -11.99
CA LYS A 41 -6.71 11.54 -12.96
C LYS A 41 -6.14 12.78 -12.28
N SER A 42 -6.68 13.12 -11.13
CA SER A 42 -6.21 14.24 -10.32
C SER A 42 -6.49 13.97 -8.84
N LEU A 43 -5.69 14.55 -7.96
CA LEU A 43 -5.85 14.44 -6.51
C LEU A 43 -5.09 15.56 -5.79
N LYS A 44 -5.28 15.66 -4.46
CA LYS A 44 -4.47 16.55 -3.62
C LYS A 44 -3.71 15.72 -2.59
N ILE A 45 -2.43 16.08 -2.37
CA ILE A 45 -1.51 15.39 -1.45
C ILE A 45 -0.92 16.38 -0.45
N THR A 46 -0.51 15.88 0.71
CA THR A 46 0.28 16.68 1.64
C THR A 46 1.67 16.98 1.05
N PRO A 47 2.21 18.19 1.22
CA PRO A 47 3.59 18.47 0.83
C PRO A 47 4.62 17.75 1.73
N TYR A 48 4.20 17.27 2.90
CA TYR A 48 5.04 16.55 3.87
C TYR A 48 4.90 15.05 3.68
N THR A 49 5.39 14.53 2.58
CA THR A 49 5.35 13.12 2.21
C THR A 49 6.70 12.65 1.67
N TYR A 50 6.84 11.34 1.48
CA TYR A 50 8.05 10.79 0.88
C TYR A 50 8.11 11.11 -0.61
N LEU A 51 9.32 11.39 -1.11
CA LEU A 51 9.55 11.83 -2.50
C LEU A 51 8.98 10.89 -3.56
N SER A 52 8.85 9.59 -3.26
CA SER A 52 8.27 8.64 -4.22
C SER A 52 6.81 8.95 -4.59
N ILE A 53 6.09 9.72 -3.77
CA ILE A 53 4.68 10.04 -4.02
C ILE A 53 4.53 11.00 -5.21
N PRO A 54 5.13 12.21 -5.23
CA PRO A 54 5.08 13.06 -6.42
C PRO A 54 5.74 12.39 -7.64
N MET A 55 6.82 11.62 -7.47
CA MET A 55 7.40 10.85 -8.58
C MET A 55 6.43 9.83 -9.17
N LEU A 56 5.61 9.20 -8.32
CA LEU A 56 4.56 8.30 -8.78
C LEU A 56 3.48 9.04 -9.58
N MET A 57 3.10 10.26 -9.16
CA MET A 57 2.15 11.09 -9.91
C MET A 57 2.68 11.41 -11.32
N HIS A 58 3.96 11.80 -11.43
CA HIS A 58 4.63 12.01 -12.72
C HIS A 58 4.63 10.72 -13.56
N LYS A 59 5.04 9.60 -12.99
CA LYS A 59 5.04 8.29 -13.67
C LYS A 59 3.67 7.93 -14.26
N LEU A 60 2.59 8.26 -13.55
CA LEU A 60 1.22 7.90 -13.94
C LEU A 60 0.51 8.98 -14.77
N GLY A 61 1.09 10.14 -14.96
CA GLY A 61 0.47 11.29 -15.61
C GLY A 61 -0.73 11.84 -14.82
N ILE A 62 -0.72 11.66 -13.49
CA ILE A 62 -1.77 12.15 -12.60
C ILE A 62 -1.48 13.61 -12.22
N LYS A 63 -2.45 14.49 -12.42
CA LYS A 63 -2.35 15.88 -11.95
C LYS A 63 -2.49 15.92 -10.43
N TYR A 64 -1.64 16.67 -9.75
CA TYR A 64 -1.75 16.82 -8.31
C TYR A 64 -1.49 18.25 -7.85
N GLU A 65 -2.08 18.59 -6.70
CA GLU A 65 -1.86 19.83 -6.00
C GLU A 65 -1.42 19.53 -4.56
N TYR A 66 -0.55 20.35 -4.01
CA TYR A 66 -0.22 20.24 -2.60
C TYR A 66 -1.29 20.94 -1.74
N LEU A 67 -1.66 20.27 -0.66
CA LEU A 67 -2.55 20.82 0.35
C LEU A 67 -1.85 21.92 1.18
N ASP A 68 -2.63 22.87 1.65
CA ASP A 68 -2.18 23.87 2.61
C ASP A 68 -2.03 23.28 4.04
N HIS A 69 -1.49 24.05 4.97
CA HIS A 69 -0.95 23.68 6.29
C HIS A 69 -1.87 22.84 7.21
N ALA A 70 -3.14 22.68 6.96
CA ALA A 70 -4.09 22.01 7.86
C ALA A 70 -3.82 20.50 8.07
N TRP A 71 -2.98 19.89 7.25
CA TRP A 71 -2.77 18.43 7.21
C TRP A 71 -1.58 17.93 8.06
N GLN A 72 -0.87 18.81 8.74
CA GLN A 72 0.17 18.44 9.71
C GLN A 72 -0.36 17.64 10.92
N ARG A 73 -1.69 17.46 11.02
CA ARG A 73 -2.34 16.74 12.13
C ARG A 73 -2.33 15.22 11.98
N TRP A 74 -1.98 14.70 10.81
CA TRP A 74 -2.00 13.27 10.58
C TRP A 74 -0.67 12.66 11.04
N VAL A 75 -0.76 11.70 11.95
CA VAL A 75 0.41 10.99 12.46
C VAL A 75 0.45 9.60 11.87
N GLY A 76 1.47 9.32 11.07
CA GLY A 76 1.73 8.03 10.47
C GLY A 76 0.91 7.69 9.23
N GLU A 77 -0.13 8.45 8.94
CA GLU A 77 -0.98 8.25 7.75
C GLU A 77 -1.61 9.57 7.28
N TYR A 78 -2.04 9.63 6.02
CA TYR A 78 -2.81 10.74 5.45
C TYR A 78 -3.60 10.28 4.21
N PRO A 79 -4.75 10.92 3.91
CA PRO A 79 -5.53 10.62 2.71
C PRO A 79 -4.92 11.27 1.46
N PHE A 80 -5.09 10.64 0.33
CA PHE A 80 -5.05 11.32 -0.96
C PHE A 80 -6.43 11.92 -1.21
N VAL A 81 -6.54 13.24 -1.04
CA VAL A 81 -7.83 13.94 -1.07
C VAL A 81 -8.47 13.82 -2.44
N ASP A 82 -9.78 13.73 -2.46
CA ASP A 82 -10.65 13.39 -3.60
C ASP A 82 -10.56 11.92 -4.05
N THR A 83 -10.00 11.05 -3.19
CA THR A 83 -9.95 9.59 -3.39
C THR A 83 -10.29 8.86 -2.08
N ARG A 84 -10.44 7.53 -2.14
CA ARG A 84 -10.53 6.68 -0.94
C ARG A 84 -9.17 6.04 -0.55
N ILE A 85 -8.08 6.54 -1.14
CA ILE A 85 -6.73 5.99 -0.94
C ILE A 85 -6.05 6.72 0.22
N TRP A 86 -5.42 5.95 1.11
CA TRP A 86 -4.65 6.45 2.25
C TRP A 86 -3.22 5.95 2.19
N ASP A 87 -2.26 6.83 2.37
CA ASP A 87 -0.89 6.45 2.68
C ASP A 87 -0.77 6.28 4.20
N SER A 88 -0.71 5.04 4.65
CA SER A 88 -0.53 4.65 6.05
C SER A 88 0.86 4.05 6.28
N ALA A 89 1.88 4.54 5.54
CA ALA A 89 3.22 3.97 5.53
C ALA A 89 3.94 3.97 6.89
N ARG A 90 3.48 4.75 7.86
CA ARG A 90 4.08 4.85 9.19
C ARG A 90 3.12 4.48 10.32
N ARG A 91 1.96 3.94 9.98
CA ARG A 91 0.98 3.47 10.94
C ARG A 91 0.70 1.99 10.72
N LEU A 92 0.83 1.20 11.78
CA LEU A 92 0.37 -0.17 11.83
C LEU A 92 -0.08 -0.48 13.26
N GLU A 93 -1.38 -0.64 13.47
CA GLU A 93 -2.01 -0.85 14.77
C GLU A 93 -3.14 -1.88 14.65
N ARG A 94 -3.53 -2.47 15.79
CA ARG A 94 -4.72 -3.30 15.84
C ARG A 94 -5.97 -2.52 15.46
N ASN A 95 -6.83 -3.14 14.67
CA ASN A 95 -8.14 -2.59 14.30
C ASN A 95 -8.05 -1.16 13.73
N MET A 96 -6.95 -0.85 13.03
CA MET A 96 -6.73 0.47 12.45
C MET A 96 -7.50 0.72 11.17
N TYR A 97 -8.06 -0.34 10.56
CA TYR A 97 -8.70 -0.23 9.27
C TYR A 97 -9.87 0.76 9.27
N ARG A 98 -9.97 1.56 8.23
CA ARG A 98 -11.06 2.53 7.99
C ARG A 98 -11.98 1.97 6.91
N PRO A 99 -13.27 1.74 7.21
CA PRO A 99 -14.22 1.25 6.20
C PRO A 99 -14.28 2.10 4.94
N ASN A 100 -14.48 1.43 3.81
CA ASN A 100 -14.55 2.05 2.47
C ASN A 100 -13.27 2.75 2.01
N THR A 101 -12.10 2.34 2.52
CA THR A 101 -10.80 2.90 2.10
C THR A 101 -9.88 1.84 1.51
N LEU A 102 -8.85 2.31 0.79
CA LEU A 102 -7.70 1.54 0.34
C LEU A 102 -6.49 2.08 1.10
N GLN A 103 -6.14 1.45 2.25
CA GLN A 103 -5.01 1.91 3.07
C GLN A 103 -3.73 1.19 2.68
N CYS A 104 -2.70 1.95 2.32
CA CYS A 104 -1.41 1.44 1.87
C CYS A 104 -0.39 1.47 2.99
N LEU A 105 0.17 0.31 3.32
CA LEU A 105 1.15 0.09 4.38
C LEU A 105 2.56 -0.05 3.82
N SER A 106 3.57 0.27 4.62
CA SER A 106 4.98 0.10 4.28
C SER A 106 5.70 -0.78 5.29
N PHE A 107 6.59 -1.64 4.78
CA PHE A 107 7.42 -2.56 5.56
C PHE A 107 8.92 -2.27 5.41
N GLY A 108 9.28 -1.03 5.07
CA GLY A 108 10.66 -0.57 5.02
C GLY A 108 11.37 -0.63 6.39
N HIS A 109 12.67 -0.36 6.42
CA HIS A 109 13.53 -0.52 7.60
C HIS A 109 13.08 0.26 8.85
N ASP A 110 12.49 1.43 8.65
CA ASP A 110 12.07 2.36 9.71
C ASP A 110 10.56 2.33 10.00
N LYS A 111 9.88 1.26 9.55
CA LYS A 111 8.43 1.10 9.69
C LYS A 111 8.08 0.24 10.90
N PRO A 112 6.82 0.32 11.41
CA PRO A 112 6.40 -0.52 12.53
C PRO A 112 6.65 -2.01 12.29
N LEU A 113 6.35 -2.52 11.09
CA LEU A 113 6.71 -3.85 10.62
C LEU A 113 7.90 -3.75 9.67
N HIS A 114 9.12 -3.85 10.20
CA HIS A 114 10.36 -3.58 9.47
C HIS A 114 10.94 -4.84 8.80
N ILE A 115 10.28 -5.31 7.76
CA ILE A 115 10.79 -6.42 6.92
C ILE A 115 12.06 -5.99 6.14
N GLY A 116 12.24 -4.67 5.95
CA GLY A 116 13.33 -4.08 5.16
C GLY A 116 12.85 -3.63 3.78
N ARG A 117 11.92 -4.36 3.19
CA ARG A 117 11.21 -4.04 1.96
C ARG A 117 9.78 -4.57 2.07
N GLY A 118 8.89 -4.11 1.20
CA GLY A 118 7.52 -4.57 1.13
C GLY A 118 6.51 -3.48 1.43
N GLY A 119 5.27 -3.80 1.14
CA GLY A 119 4.10 -3.00 1.45
C GLY A 119 2.85 -3.87 1.42
N ALA A 120 1.71 -3.27 1.73
CA ALA A 120 0.43 -3.94 1.56
C ALA A 120 -0.69 -2.93 1.34
N ILE A 121 -1.81 -3.41 0.84
CA ILE A 121 -3.09 -2.71 0.78
C ILE A 121 -4.04 -3.44 1.72
N ILE A 122 -4.69 -2.73 2.64
CA ILE A 122 -5.79 -3.25 3.44
C ILE A 122 -7.10 -2.59 2.98
N LEU A 123 -8.15 -3.40 2.82
CA LEU A 123 -9.39 -2.97 2.17
C LEU A 123 -10.58 -3.87 2.55
N ASP A 124 -11.82 -3.39 2.27
CA ASP A 124 -13.06 -4.16 2.44
C ASP A 124 -13.81 -4.44 1.13
N ASP A 125 -13.46 -3.76 0.06
CA ASP A 125 -14.05 -3.92 -1.26
C ASP A 125 -13.56 -5.21 -1.95
N LYS A 126 -14.43 -6.21 -2.04
CA LYS A 126 -14.11 -7.49 -2.67
C LYS A 126 -13.77 -7.36 -4.16
N ALA A 127 -14.45 -6.47 -4.88
CA ALA A 127 -14.18 -6.26 -6.29
C ALA A 127 -12.80 -5.62 -6.51
N ALA A 128 -12.43 -4.65 -5.65
CA ALA A 128 -11.09 -4.08 -5.64
C ALA A 128 -10.03 -5.14 -5.29
N TYR A 129 -10.30 -5.98 -4.28
CA TYR A 129 -9.40 -7.08 -3.91
C TYR A 129 -9.13 -8.01 -5.10
N ASP A 130 -10.17 -8.51 -5.77
CA ASP A 130 -10.03 -9.46 -6.88
C ASP A 130 -9.29 -8.83 -8.08
N ALA A 131 -9.54 -7.56 -8.36
CA ALA A 131 -8.88 -6.85 -9.44
C ALA A 131 -7.40 -6.58 -9.13
N ILE A 132 -7.11 -6.06 -7.93
CA ILE A 132 -5.76 -5.66 -7.53
C ILE A 132 -4.84 -6.86 -7.34
N ILE A 133 -5.34 -7.99 -6.81
CA ILE A 133 -4.53 -9.20 -6.63
C ILE A 133 -4.05 -9.77 -7.98
N CYS A 134 -4.88 -9.71 -9.02
CA CYS A 134 -4.48 -10.06 -10.37
C CYS A 134 -3.49 -9.02 -10.94
N MET A 135 -3.82 -7.73 -10.77
CA MET A 135 -3.00 -6.61 -11.27
C MET A 135 -1.59 -6.61 -10.66
N ARG A 136 -1.43 -6.98 -9.39
CA ARG A 136 -0.15 -7.13 -8.70
C ARG A 136 0.77 -8.17 -9.35
N TYR A 137 0.21 -9.16 -10.03
CA TYR A 137 0.97 -10.27 -10.57
C TYR A 137 0.66 -10.50 -12.05
N ASP A 138 1.10 -9.59 -12.88
CA ASP A 138 1.09 -9.70 -14.36
C ASP A 138 -0.33 -9.93 -14.96
N GLY A 139 -1.38 -9.54 -14.27
CA GLY A 139 -2.78 -9.76 -14.69
C GLY A 139 -3.24 -11.22 -14.56
N ARG A 140 -2.52 -12.04 -13.80
CA ARG A 140 -2.81 -13.48 -13.64
C ARG A 140 -3.87 -13.72 -12.60
N ASP A 141 -4.82 -14.58 -12.94
CA ASP A 141 -5.70 -15.23 -11.96
C ASP A 141 -4.95 -16.40 -11.29
N LEU A 142 -4.69 -16.29 -10.00
CA LEU A 142 -3.95 -17.31 -9.24
C LEU A 142 -4.72 -18.64 -9.06
N ASN A 143 -6.02 -18.64 -9.36
CA ASN A 143 -6.85 -19.84 -9.36
C ASN A 143 -6.66 -20.68 -10.63
N ILE A 144 -6.16 -20.09 -11.72
CA ILE A 144 -5.90 -20.77 -12.98
C ILE A 144 -4.47 -21.31 -12.99
N LYS A 145 -4.34 -22.65 -12.96
CA LYS A 145 -3.05 -23.33 -12.96
C LYS A 145 -3.04 -24.49 -13.99
N PRO A 146 -1.99 -24.57 -14.85
CA PRO A 146 -0.89 -23.62 -14.99
C PRO A 146 -1.35 -22.27 -15.59
N TRP A 147 -0.59 -21.21 -15.37
CA TRP A 147 -0.97 -19.86 -15.83
C TRP A 147 -1.22 -19.76 -17.35
N ILE A 148 -0.56 -20.60 -18.13
CA ILE A 148 -0.75 -20.67 -19.59
C ILE A 148 -2.15 -21.14 -20.01
N ALA A 149 -2.93 -21.71 -19.07
CA ALA A 149 -4.33 -22.06 -19.31
C ALA A 149 -5.26 -20.84 -19.28
N GLN A 150 -4.78 -19.71 -18.76
CA GLN A 150 -5.53 -18.45 -18.79
C GLN A 150 -5.47 -17.87 -20.21
N GLN A 151 -6.62 -17.66 -20.83
CA GLN A 151 -6.71 -17.17 -22.21
C GLN A 151 -6.77 -15.64 -22.30
N GLU A 152 -7.32 -14.98 -21.27
CA GLU A 152 -7.48 -13.53 -21.23
C GLU A 152 -6.73 -12.95 -20.03
N PHE A 153 -5.91 -11.92 -20.27
CA PHE A 153 -5.16 -11.21 -19.24
C PHE A 153 -5.58 -9.74 -19.25
N LYS A 154 -5.87 -9.21 -18.06
CA LYS A 154 -5.91 -7.76 -17.86
C LYS A 154 -4.50 -7.24 -17.70
N VAL A 155 -4.28 -5.95 -17.99
CA VAL A 155 -2.97 -5.34 -17.73
C VAL A 155 -2.62 -5.48 -16.25
N GLY A 156 -1.44 -6.03 -16.00
CA GLY A 156 -0.91 -6.24 -14.67
C GLY A 156 0.56 -5.82 -14.58
N TYR A 157 1.10 -5.90 -13.36
CA TYR A 157 2.44 -5.44 -13.02
C TYR A 157 3.17 -6.50 -12.20
N HIS A 158 4.49 -6.50 -12.24
CA HIS A 158 5.29 -7.48 -11.51
C HIS A 158 5.65 -6.96 -10.10
N TYR A 159 4.62 -6.67 -9.28
CA TYR A 159 4.74 -6.06 -7.95
C TYR A 159 4.49 -7.05 -6.80
N LYS A 160 4.62 -8.34 -7.11
CA LYS A 160 4.44 -9.40 -6.11
C LYS A 160 5.59 -9.42 -5.11
N PRO A 161 5.28 -9.71 -3.81
CA PRO A 161 6.31 -9.96 -2.80
C PRO A 161 6.94 -11.35 -3.00
N THR A 162 8.02 -11.62 -2.27
CA THR A 162 8.62 -12.96 -2.16
C THR A 162 8.03 -13.75 -0.98
N PRO A 163 8.07 -15.09 -1.02
CA PRO A 163 7.68 -15.93 0.11
C PRO A 163 8.54 -15.70 1.37
N GLU A 164 9.80 -15.31 1.19
CA GLU A 164 10.76 -15.02 2.25
C GLU A 164 10.36 -13.75 2.99
N GLU A 165 10.00 -12.68 2.26
CA GLU A 165 9.47 -11.43 2.83
C GLU A 165 8.17 -11.70 3.61
N ALA A 166 7.27 -12.50 3.08
CA ALA A 166 6.04 -12.88 3.76
C ALA A 166 6.29 -13.68 5.04
N GLN A 167 7.24 -14.61 5.01
CA GLN A 167 7.61 -15.40 6.19
C GLN A 167 8.23 -14.52 7.29
N GLN A 168 9.11 -13.58 6.91
CA GLN A 168 9.67 -12.62 7.85
C GLN A 168 8.57 -11.73 8.44
N GLY A 169 7.63 -11.28 7.58
CA GLY A 169 6.47 -10.50 8.00
C GLY A 169 5.60 -11.23 9.03
N LEU A 170 5.34 -12.52 8.84
CA LEU A 170 4.61 -13.35 9.81
C LEU A 170 5.31 -13.37 11.18
N ALA A 171 6.62 -13.60 11.21
CA ALA A 171 7.38 -13.66 12.45
C ALA A 171 7.39 -12.30 13.19
N LEU A 172 7.53 -11.19 12.47
CA LEU A 172 7.52 -9.85 13.05
C LEU A 172 6.12 -9.43 13.50
N LEU A 173 5.07 -9.81 12.74
CA LEU A 173 3.69 -9.47 13.08
C LEU A 173 3.26 -10.13 14.39
N GLU A 174 3.74 -11.33 14.68
CA GLU A 174 3.49 -12.01 15.96
C GLU A 174 4.01 -11.18 17.14
N GLY A 175 5.22 -10.61 17.03
CA GLY A 175 5.77 -9.69 18.04
C GLY A 175 4.95 -8.40 18.19
N LEU A 176 4.39 -7.88 17.11
CA LEU A 176 3.52 -6.70 17.16
C LEU A 176 2.15 -6.97 17.80
N LYS A 177 1.67 -8.20 17.79
CA LYS A 177 0.44 -8.58 18.50
C LYS A 177 0.56 -8.37 20.01
N GLU A 178 1.76 -8.48 20.56
CA GLU A 178 2.05 -8.27 21.97
C GLU A 178 2.40 -6.81 22.28
N HIS A 179 3.13 -6.15 21.41
CA HIS A 179 3.58 -4.77 21.60
C HIS A 179 3.58 -3.97 20.30
N CYS A 180 2.51 -3.19 20.10
CA CYS A 180 2.35 -2.34 18.91
C CYS A 180 2.94 -0.94 19.19
N PRO A 181 3.98 -0.51 18.47
CA PRO A 181 4.53 0.82 18.65
C PRO A 181 3.55 1.89 18.16
N LEU A 182 3.42 2.98 18.89
CA LEU A 182 2.62 4.13 18.48
C LEU A 182 3.18 4.74 17.18
N PRO A 183 2.32 5.28 16.31
CA PRO A 183 2.77 6.01 15.14
C PRO A 183 3.70 7.16 15.53
N ARG A 184 4.79 7.32 14.79
CA ARG A 184 5.72 8.42 15.01
C ARG A 184 5.52 9.50 13.98
N HIS A 185 5.51 10.76 14.43
CA HIS A 185 5.63 11.90 13.54
C HIS A 185 7.02 11.86 12.89
N VAL A 186 7.07 12.15 11.60
CA VAL A 186 8.33 12.27 10.86
C VAL A 186 8.30 13.62 10.15
N ASP A 187 9.34 14.40 10.39
CA ASP A 187 9.52 15.69 9.72
C ASP A 187 10.02 15.44 8.29
N TYR A 188 9.06 15.28 7.37
CA TYR A 188 9.36 15.31 5.95
C TYR A 188 9.65 16.77 5.52
N ALA A 189 10.61 16.94 4.63
CA ALA A 189 10.82 18.23 3.99
C ALA A 189 9.56 18.68 3.24
N ASP A 190 9.32 19.97 3.21
CA ASP A 190 8.24 20.54 2.39
C ASP A 190 8.58 20.37 0.91
N LEU A 191 7.91 19.47 0.23
CA LEU A 191 8.17 19.16 -1.18
C LEU A 191 7.82 20.30 -2.14
N ARG A 192 7.11 21.34 -1.70
CA ARG A 192 6.88 22.56 -2.50
C ARG A 192 8.16 23.34 -2.75
N THR A 193 9.18 23.12 -1.90
CA THR A 193 10.50 23.78 -2.03
C THR A 193 11.46 23.01 -2.94
N ILE A 194 11.06 21.82 -3.42
CA ILE A 194 11.88 20.93 -4.24
C ILE A 194 11.43 20.99 -5.69
N THR A 195 12.38 21.20 -6.60
CA THR A 195 12.11 21.17 -8.04
C THR A 195 12.30 19.74 -8.56
N ILE A 196 11.25 19.16 -9.13
CA ILE A 196 11.31 17.89 -9.87
C ILE A 196 11.56 18.24 -11.34
N LYS A 197 12.65 17.73 -11.92
CA LYS A 197 12.98 17.90 -13.35
C LYS A 197 12.60 16.62 -14.07
N GLU A 198 11.99 16.77 -15.26
CA GLU A 198 11.76 15.70 -16.23
C GLU A 198 13.04 15.38 -17.00
#